data_f9e4ef77a5dc144573e8498269fe07f0
#
_entry.id   f9e4ef77a5dc144573e8498269fe07f0
#
_cell.length_a   1.000
_cell.length_b   1.000
_cell.length_c   1.000
_cell.angle_alpha   90.00
_cell.angle_beta   90.00
_cell.angle_gamma   90.00
#
_symmetry.space_group_name_H-M   'P 1'
#
loop_
_entity.id
_entity.type
_entity.pdbx_description
1 polymer ?
#
loop_
_entity_poly.entity_id
_entity_poly.type
_entity_poly.pdbx_seq_one_letter_code
_entity_poly.pdbx_strand_id
1 'polypeptide(L)'
;MNLASRIGVDKTTVYSQDISQKSSNLLRLNLILNGLQHSIHNIVQGNTIIANRHPEKMDYIVSNPPFKLDFSEWRDRVESLPEASERFFAGVPKVPAKSKDKMAIYELFVQHIIYSLKPDGQAAVVLPTGFITAQSGIDKAIRQHLVDHQMLAGVVSMPSNIFATTGTNVSILFIDKKNKGDVVLIDASNLGTKVKEGKNQKTVLSPEEEQKIVETFIKKEAVEDFSVTASYEEIKEKNYSLSAGQYFXHQIDYVDITAEEFEAK
;
A
#
# COMPACT_ATOMS: atom_id res chain seq x y z
N MET A 1 -9.51 12.43 -7.62
CA MET A 1 -10.44 13.56 -7.53
C MET A 1 -11.13 13.67 -6.18
N ASN A 2 -11.59 12.58 -5.59
CA ASN A 2 -12.26 12.62 -4.29
C ASN A 2 -11.40 13.21 -3.16
N LEU A 3 -10.12 12.92 -3.15
CA LEU A 3 -9.20 13.48 -2.14
C LEU A 3 -9.11 15.00 -2.27
N ALA A 4 -8.97 15.50 -3.51
CA ALA A 4 -8.91 16.94 -3.78
C ALA A 4 -10.20 17.64 -3.34
N SER A 5 -11.34 16.99 -3.58
CA SER A 5 -12.64 17.54 -3.19
C SER A 5 -12.76 17.68 -1.67
N ARG A 6 -12.25 16.69 -0.92
CA ARG A 6 -12.30 16.71 0.54
C ARG A 6 -11.34 17.72 1.17
N ILE A 7 -10.16 17.89 0.58
CA ILE A 7 -9.17 18.89 1.04
C ILE A 7 -9.62 20.30 0.70
N GLY A 8 -10.29 20.46 -0.43
CA GLY A 8 -10.67 21.74 -1.00
C GLY A 8 -9.95 21.97 -2.31
N VAL A 9 -10.72 22.17 -3.37
CA VAL A 9 -10.19 22.32 -4.72
C VAL A 9 -9.21 23.50 -4.82
N ASP A 10 -9.50 24.60 -4.14
CA ASP A 10 -8.66 25.79 -4.14
C ASP A 10 -7.32 25.58 -3.45
N LYS A 11 -7.24 24.59 -2.55
CA LYS A 11 -6.06 24.30 -1.74
C LYS A 11 -5.27 23.12 -2.28
N THR A 12 -5.69 22.53 -3.41
CA THR A 12 -5.11 21.31 -3.94
C THR A 12 -4.44 21.55 -5.26
N THR A 13 -3.19 21.11 -5.40
CA THR A 13 -2.48 21.05 -6.68
C THR A 13 -2.20 19.57 -6.97
N VAL A 14 -2.59 19.11 -8.14
CA VAL A 14 -2.44 17.72 -8.55
C VAL A 14 -1.21 17.56 -9.44
N TYR A 15 -0.42 16.54 -9.17
CA TYR A 15 0.74 16.17 -9.98
C TYR A 15 0.56 14.74 -10.44
N SER A 16 0.94 14.44 -11.66
CA SER A 16 0.85 13.10 -12.22
C SER A 16 1.95 12.88 -13.24
N GLN A 17 2.43 11.64 -13.29
CA GLN A 17 3.32 11.21 -14.36
C GLN A 17 2.93 9.80 -14.75
N ASP A 18 2.73 9.55 -16.04
CA ASP A 18 2.32 8.25 -16.56
C ASP A 18 2.94 8.08 -17.94
N ILE A 19 3.39 6.87 -18.23
CA ILE A 19 3.97 6.59 -19.54
C ILE A 19 2.90 6.64 -20.64
N SER A 20 1.62 6.48 -20.29
CA SER A 20 0.52 6.48 -21.24
C SER A 20 0.01 7.88 -21.50
N GLN A 21 0.08 8.34 -22.76
CA GLN A 21 -0.48 9.62 -23.17
C GLN A 21 -2.01 9.63 -23.02
N LYS A 22 -2.64 8.48 -23.28
CA LYS A 22 -4.09 8.35 -23.13
C LYS A 22 -4.52 8.58 -21.67
N SER A 23 -3.82 7.96 -20.74
CA SER A 23 -4.10 8.13 -19.28
C SER A 23 -3.89 9.59 -18.88
N SER A 24 -2.82 10.23 -19.35
CA SER A 24 -2.55 11.63 -19.05
C SER A 24 -3.64 12.54 -19.61
N ASN A 25 -4.10 12.29 -20.82
CA ASN A 25 -5.16 13.08 -21.44
C ASN A 25 -6.49 12.92 -20.69
N LEU A 26 -6.82 11.71 -20.28
CA LEU A 26 -8.04 11.46 -19.51
C LEU A 26 -8.00 12.18 -18.16
N LEU A 27 -6.84 12.20 -17.53
CA LEU A 27 -6.68 12.90 -16.26
C LEU A 27 -6.82 14.41 -16.46
N ARG A 28 -6.23 14.97 -17.51
CA ARG A 28 -6.38 16.40 -17.81
C ARG A 28 -7.84 16.79 -17.95
N LEU A 29 -8.61 15.98 -18.69
CA LEU A 29 -10.06 16.22 -18.84
C LEU A 29 -10.76 16.15 -17.49
N ASN A 30 -10.41 15.15 -16.68
CA ASN A 30 -11.00 14.98 -15.34
C ASN A 30 -10.70 16.19 -14.45
N LEU A 31 -9.49 16.74 -14.54
CA LEU A 31 -9.12 17.93 -13.78
C LEU A 31 -10.00 19.13 -14.18
N ILE A 32 -10.23 19.32 -15.48
CA ILE A 32 -11.08 20.40 -15.96
C ILE A 32 -12.50 20.25 -15.39
N LEU A 33 -13.04 19.03 -15.49
CA LEU A 33 -14.41 18.76 -15.04
C LEU A 33 -14.59 18.92 -13.52
N ASN A 34 -13.50 18.88 -12.76
CA ASN A 34 -13.54 18.99 -11.31
C ASN A 34 -12.95 20.30 -10.78
N GLY A 35 -12.76 21.29 -11.64
CA GLY A 35 -12.30 22.60 -11.21
C GLY A 35 -10.83 22.69 -10.84
N LEU A 36 -10.03 21.74 -11.32
CA LEU A 36 -8.60 21.66 -11.00
C LEU A 36 -7.73 21.97 -12.22
N GLN A 37 -8.22 22.76 -13.15
CA GLN A 37 -7.49 23.08 -14.39
C GLN A 37 -6.14 23.76 -14.12
N HIS A 38 -5.96 24.39 -12.97
CA HIS A 38 -4.66 24.98 -12.60
C HIS A 38 -3.55 23.92 -12.49
N SER A 39 -3.90 22.63 -12.37
CA SER A 39 -2.93 21.54 -12.28
C SER A 39 -2.61 20.89 -13.64
N ILE A 40 -3.21 21.33 -14.74
CA ILE A 40 -3.03 20.67 -16.04
C ILE A 40 -1.55 20.60 -16.44
N HIS A 41 -0.78 21.66 -16.20
CA HIS A 41 0.65 21.67 -16.56
C HIS A 41 1.49 20.68 -15.75
N ASN A 42 0.95 20.15 -14.66
CA ASN A 42 1.63 19.14 -13.83
C ASN A 42 1.34 17.71 -14.30
N ILE A 43 0.53 17.54 -15.34
CA ILE A 43 0.24 16.20 -15.87
C ILE A 43 1.25 15.92 -16.97
N VAL A 44 2.16 15.00 -16.69
CA VAL A 44 3.33 14.74 -17.54
C VAL A 44 3.29 13.30 -18.06
N GLN A 45 3.59 13.14 -19.35
CA GLN A 45 3.75 11.81 -19.94
C GLN A 45 5.22 11.41 -19.84
N GLY A 46 5.48 10.25 -19.28
CA GLY A 46 6.86 9.77 -19.16
C GLY A 46 6.99 8.62 -18.17
N ASN A 47 8.16 8.01 -18.20
CA ASN A 47 8.51 6.88 -17.33
C ASN A 47 9.01 7.41 -16.00
N THR A 48 8.17 7.31 -14.97
CA THR A 48 8.44 7.84 -13.62
C THR A 48 9.72 7.26 -13.01
N ILE A 49 9.96 5.98 -13.21
CA ILE A 49 11.11 5.30 -12.59
C ILE A 49 12.42 5.81 -13.20
N ILE A 50 12.46 5.98 -14.51
CA ILE A 50 13.68 6.40 -15.23
C ILE A 50 13.92 7.89 -15.08
N ALA A 51 12.86 8.70 -15.18
CA ALA A 51 12.96 10.15 -15.22
C ALA A 51 11.84 10.77 -14.40
N ASN A 52 12.14 11.02 -13.12
CA ASN A 52 11.18 11.65 -12.22
C ASN A 52 11.00 13.11 -12.66
N ARG A 53 9.82 13.42 -13.23
CA ARG A 53 9.49 14.74 -13.72
C ARG A 53 8.91 15.64 -12.64
N HIS A 54 8.70 15.09 -11.41
CA HIS A 54 8.20 15.85 -10.27
C HIS A 54 9.15 15.67 -9.09
N PRO A 55 10.33 16.34 -9.12
CA PRO A 55 11.33 16.15 -8.06
C PRO A 55 10.94 16.77 -6.72
N GLU A 56 9.98 17.71 -6.72
CA GLU A 56 9.46 18.28 -5.47
C GLU A 56 8.71 17.21 -4.67
N LYS A 57 8.87 17.29 -3.35
CA LYS A 57 8.21 16.32 -2.46
C LYS A 57 6.72 16.62 -2.34
N MET A 58 5.94 15.57 -2.03
CA MET A 58 4.48 15.61 -2.01
C MET A 58 3.94 15.47 -0.60
N ASP A 59 2.78 16.11 -0.36
CA ASP A 59 2.03 15.95 0.89
C ASP A 59 1.28 14.61 0.91
N TYR A 60 0.69 14.24 -0.21
CA TYR A 60 -0.14 13.04 -0.34
C TYR A 60 0.15 12.35 -1.66
N ILE A 61 0.31 11.03 -1.59
CA ILE A 61 0.46 10.20 -2.81
C ILE A 61 -0.53 9.05 -2.72
N VAL A 62 -1.26 8.84 -3.82
CA VAL A 62 -2.15 7.68 -3.96
C VAL A 62 -1.71 6.93 -5.21
N SER A 63 -1.50 5.63 -5.09
CA SER A 63 -0.95 4.85 -6.20
C SER A 63 -1.51 3.43 -6.25
N ASN A 64 -1.81 2.98 -7.46
CA ASN A 64 -2.09 1.58 -7.77
C ASN A 64 -1.08 1.17 -8.85
N PRO A 65 0.16 0.87 -8.47
CA PRO A 65 1.21 0.62 -9.46
C PRO A 65 1.05 -0.73 -10.13
N PRO A 66 1.65 -0.92 -11.30
CA PRO A 66 1.71 -2.26 -11.89
C PRO A 66 2.49 -3.18 -10.96
N PHE A 67 2.07 -4.45 -10.84
CA PHE A 67 2.77 -5.39 -9.96
C PHE A 67 3.93 -6.05 -10.66
N LYS A 68 3.72 -6.51 -11.88
CA LYS A 68 4.73 -7.23 -12.67
C LYS A 68 4.81 -6.64 -14.06
N LEU A 69 6.04 -6.46 -14.54
CA LEU A 69 6.29 -5.86 -15.84
C LEU A 69 7.71 -6.20 -16.26
N ASP A 70 7.93 -6.43 -17.56
CA ASP A 70 9.28 -6.58 -18.07
C ASP A 70 9.96 -5.22 -18.12
N PHE A 71 10.81 -4.97 -17.15
CA PHE A 71 11.58 -3.74 -17.03
C PHE A 71 13.07 -4.03 -17.23
N SER A 72 13.37 -5.18 -17.82
CA SER A 72 14.76 -5.69 -17.91
C SER A 72 15.68 -4.76 -18.69
N GLU A 73 15.19 -4.13 -19.76
CA GLU A 73 16.05 -3.23 -20.54
C GLU A 73 16.40 -1.93 -19.80
N TRP A 74 15.65 -1.58 -18.74
CA TRP A 74 15.84 -0.35 -17.98
C TRP A 74 16.58 -0.56 -16.66
N ARG A 75 16.71 -1.81 -16.23
CA ARG A 75 17.18 -2.13 -14.88
C ARG A 75 18.52 -1.52 -14.53
N ASP A 76 19.51 -1.72 -15.41
CA ASP A 76 20.86 -1.20 -15.15
C ASP A 76 20.88 0.33 -15.14
N ARG A 77 20.06 0.93 -15.98
CA ARG A 77 19.92 2.38 -16.01
C ARG A 77 19.34 2.92 -14.70
N VAL A 78 18.38 2.21 -14.12
CA VAL A 78 17.81 2.58 -12.81
C VAL A 78 18.88 2.54 -11.72
N GLU A 79 19.67 1.47 -11.70
CA GLU A 79 20.74 1.34 -10.70
C GLU A 79 21.80 2.42 -10.83
N SER A 80 22.00 2.96 -12.01
CA SER A 80 23.03 3.97 -12.25
C SER A 80 22.54 5.41 -12.13
N LEU A 81 21.27 5.63 -11.79
CA LEU A 81 20.78 6.99 -11.53
C LEU A 81 21.52 7.62 -10.36
N PRO A 82 21.84 8.93 -10.43
CA PRO A 82 22.56 9.59 -9.33
C PRO A 82 21.90 9.45 -7.96
N GLU A 83 20.56 9.43 -7.92
CA GLU A 83 19.81 9.33 -6.67
C GLU A 83 19.45 7.88 -6.30
N ALA A 84 19.95 6.87 -7.04
CA ALA A 84 19.50 5.49 -6.87
C ALA A 84 19.71 4.95 -5.46
N SER A 85 20.83 5.23 -4.82
CA SER A 85 21.13 4.71 -3.49
C SER A 85 20.18 5.25 -2.43
N GLU A 86 19.68 6.48 -2.60
CA GLU A 86 18.71 7.07 -1.70
C GLU A 86 17.27 6.69 -2.07
N ARG A 87 16.96 6.82 -3.38
CA ARG A 87 15.60 6.58 -3.87
C ARG A 87 15.22 5.11 -3.83
N PHE A 88 16.16 4.22 -4.20
CA PHE A 88 15.92 2.76 -4.21
C PHE A 88 16.79 2.08 -3.15
N PHE A 89 16.62 2.52 -1.92
CA PHE A 89 17.44 2.11 -0.77
C PHE A 89 17.40 0.60 -0.50
N ALA A 90 16.29 -0.06 -0.85
CA ALA A 90 16.14 -1.50 -0.64
C ALA A 90 16.62 -2.32 -1.84
N GLY A 91 17.00 -1.65 -2.93
CA GLY A 91 17.52 -2.30 -4.12
C GLY A 91 16.56 -2.30 -5.29
N VAL A 92 17.05 -2.82 -6.40
CA VAL A 92 16.30 -2.92 -7.65
C VAL A 92 15.96 -4.40 -7.88
N PRO A 93 14.70 -4.73 -8.17
CA PRO A 93 14.33 -6.14 -8.32
C PRO A 93 15.14 -6.81 -9.41
N LYS A 94 15.44 -8.10 -9.20
CA LYS A 94 16.17 -8.91 -10.17
C LYS A 94 15.25 -9.25 -11.33
N VAL A 95 15.85 -9.43 -12.50
CA VAL A 95 15.12 -9.90 -13.68
C VAL A 95 15.01 -11.42 -13.58
N PRO A 96 13.79 -11.98 -13.51
CA PRO A 96 13.66 -13.44 -13.48
C PRO A 96 14.21 -14.07 -14.75
N ALA A 97 15.01 -15.11 -14.60
CA ALA A 97 15.76 -15.71 -15.72
C ALA A 97 14.84 -16.26 -16.82
N LYS A 98 13.70 -16.82 -16.44
CA LYS A 98 12.80 -17.49 -17.39
C LYS A 98 11.54 -16.70 -17.73
N SER A 99 11.25 -15.65 -16.99
CA SER A 99 9.97 -14.91 -17.13
C SER A 99 10.19 -13.44 -16.80
N LYS A 100 10.80 -12.71 -17.73
CA LYS A 100 11.11 -11.28 -17.54
C LYS A 100 9.87 -10.45 -17.23
N ASP A 101 8.71 -10.85 -17.76
CA ASP A 101 7.43 -10.18 -17.53
C ASP A 101 6.96 -10.31 -16.08
N LYS A 102 7.58 -11.17 -15.27
CA LYS A 102 7.25 -11.35 -13.85
C LYS A 102 8.14 -10.54 -12.91
N MET A 103 8.95 -9.64 -13.45
CA MET A 103 9.76 -8.73 -12.63
C MET A 103 8.86 -7.89 -11.72
N ALA A 104 9.16 -7.87 -10.42
CA ALA A 104 8.30 -7.26 -9.40
C ALA A 104 8.47 -5.75 -9.37
N ILE A 105 7.98 -5.09 -10.41
CA ILE A 105 8.19 -3.66 -10.64
C ILE A 105 7.57 -2.79 -9.54
N TYR A 106 6.51 -3.27 -8.85
CA TYR A 106 5.89 -2.51 -7.76
C TYR A 106 6.91 -2.11 -6.69
N GLU A 107 7.96 -2.92 -6.50
CA GLU A 107 9.00 -2.64 -5.51
C GLU A 107 9.73 -1.33 -5.78
N LEU A 108 9.88 -0.96 -7.04
CA LEU A 108 10.46 0.33 -7.41
C LEU A 108 9.47 1.47 -7.14
N PHE A 109 8.20 1.25 -7.43
CA PHE A 109 7.17 2.28 -7.20
C PHE A 109 6.99 2.59 -5.71
N VAL A 110 7.00 1.58 -4.85
CA VAL A 110 6.90 1.82 -3.40
C VAL A 110 8.07 2.65 -2.90
N GLN A 111 9.28 2.30 -3.32
CA GLN A 111 10.47 3.04 -2.91
C GLN A 111 10.44 4.48 -3.43
N HIS A 112 10.00 4.66 -4.67
CA HIS A 112 9.84 6.00 -5.24
C HIS A 112 8.83 6.83 -4.45
N ILE A 113 7.71 6.21 -4.03
CA ILE A 113 6.69 6.91 -3.25
C ILE A 113 7.27 7.37 -1.90
N ILE A 114 8.00 6.49 -1.20
CA ILE A 114 8.62 6.85 0.08
C ILE A 114 9.58 8.03 -0.12
N TYR A 115 10.40 7.95 -1.16
CA TYR A 115 11.36 9.00 -1.50
C TYR A 115 10.67 10.34 -1.81
N SER A 116 9.50 10.28 -2.45
CA SER A 116 8.79 11.47 -2.95
C SER A 116 7.90 12.15 -1.91
N LEU A 117 7.75 11.57 -0.73
CA LEU A 117 6.93 12.17 0.33
C LEU A 117 7.72 13.19 1.13
N LYS A 118 7.06 14.29 1.51
CA LYS A 118 7.59 15.24 2.48
C LYS A 118 7.81 14.55 3.84
N PRO A 119 8.61 15.16 4.73
CA PRO A 119 8.84 14.58 6.06
C PRO A 119 7.57 14.31 6.87
N ASP A 120 6.47 14.97 6.57
CA ASP A 120 5.17 14.78 7.22
C ASP A 120 4.13 14.20 6.25
N GLY A 121 4.58 13.62 5.12
CA GLY A 121 3.71 13.15 4.06
C GLY A 121 3.01 11.84 4.37
N GLN A 122 1.95 11.59 3.61
CA GLN A 122 1.12 10.38 3.73
C GLN A 122 0.88 9.78 2.35
N ALA A 123 0.77 8.45 2.30
CA ALA A 123 0.50 7.76 1.04
C ALA A 123 -0.39 6.56 1.24
N ALA A 124 -1.12 6.20 0.19
CA ALA A 124 -1.88 4.94 0.12
C ALA A 124 -1.45 4.22 -1.16
N VAL A 125 -1.00 2.99 -1.02
CA VAL A 125 -0.45 2.21 -2.14
C VAL A 125 -1.09 0.83 -2.16
N VAL A 126 -1.62 0.45 -3.33
CA VAL A 126 -2.15 -0.91 -3.54
C VAL A 126 -0.99 -1.82 -3.89
N LEU A 127 -0.85 -2.93 -3.16
CA LEU A 127 0.26 -3.87 -3.31
C LEU A 127 -0.24 -5.31 -3.32
N PRO A 128 0.50 -6.25 -3.94
CA PRO A 128 0.14 -7.66 -3.78
C PRO A 128 0.30 -8.06 -2.31
N THR A 129 -0.61 -8.86 -1.81
CA THR A 129 -0.64 -9.25 -0.38
C THR A 129 0.66 -9.92 0.05
N GLY A 130 1.34 -10.63 -0.84
CA GLY A 130 2.64 -11.22 -0.51
C GLY A 130 3.67 -10.21 0.01
N PHE A 131 3.54 -8.95 -0.37
CA PHE A 131 4.45 -7.89 0.13
C PHE A 131 4.42 -7.79 1.66
N ILE A 132 3.25 -7.96 2.28
CA ILE A 132 3.12 -7.68 3.72
C ILE A 132 3.72 -8.78 4.60
N THR A 133 4.02 -9.96 4.04
CA THR A 133 4.51 -11.11 4.81
C THR A 133 5.85 -11.66 4.35
N ALA A 134 6.35 -11.28 3.19
CA ALA A 134 7.61 -11.84 2.65
C ALA A 134 8.75 -11.73 3.67
N GLN A 135 9.52 -12.81 3.83
CA GLN A 135 10.55 -12.88 4.86
C GLN A 135 11.98 -12.75 4.31
N SER A 136 12.09 -12.26 3.09
CA SER A 136 13.41 -11.98 2.49
C SER A 136 13.26 -10.93 1.39
N GLY A 137 14.39 -10.47 0.89
CA GLY A 137 14.46 -9.62 -0.29
C GLY A 137 13.99 -8.19 -0.07
N ILE A 138 13.66 -7.57 -1.18
CA ILE A 138 13.33 -6.13 -1.21
C ILE A 138 12.05 -5.85 -0.43
N ASP A 139 11.04 -6.71 -0.53
CA ASP A 139 9.79 -6.52 0.20
C ASP A 139 10.05 -6.37 1.71
N LYS A 140 10.84 -7.29 2.28
CA LYS A 140 11.15 -7.21 3.72
C LYS A 140 11.98 -5.98 4.04
N ALA A 141 12.96 -5.66 3.19
CA ALA A 141 13.81 -4.48 3.42
C ALA A 141 12.99 -3.20 3.43
N ILE A 142 11.99 -3.08 2.56
CA ILE A 142 11.09 -1.92 2.56
C ILE A 142 10.29 -1.86 3.87
N ARG A 143 9.72 -3.00 4.30
CA ARG A 143 8.95 -3.03 5.54
C ARG A 143 9.83 -2.71 6.75
N GLN A 144 11.06 -3.23 6.79
CA GLN A 144 12.01 -2.90 7.87
C GLN A 144 12.27 -1.40 7.92
N HIS A 145 12.48 -0.78 6.75
CA HIS A 145 12.71 0.66 6.68
C HIS A 145 11.52 1.44 7.25
N LEU A 146 10.31 1.10 6.83
CA LEU A 146 9.10 1.79 7.27
C LEU A 146 8.87 1.64 8.77
N VAL A 147 9.13 0.45 9.31
CA VAL A 147 8.93 0.18 10.73
C VAL A 147 10.03 0.83 11.58
N ASP A 148 11.29 0.66 11.17
CA ASP A 148 12.42 1.20 11.92
C ASP A 148 12.42 2.72 11.97
N HIS A 149 11.87 3.37 10.95
CA HIS A 149 11.77 4.83 10.90
C HIS A 149 10.39 5.35 11.30
N GLN A 150 9.51 4.46 11.75
CA GLN A 150 8.18 4.82 12.24
C GLN A 150 7.39 5.64 11.21
N MET A 151 7.13 5.02 10.07
CA MET A 151 6.48 5.69 8.93
C MET A 151 5.17 5.05 8.50
N LEU A 152 4.51 4.25 9.35
CA LEU A 152 3.30 3.52 8.95
C LEU A 152 2.06 4.02 9.67
N ALA A 153 0.95 4.14 8.94
CA ALA A 153 -0.37 4.31 9.54
C ALA A 153 -1.05 2.94 9.70
N GLY A 154 -0.96 2.09 8.69
CA GLY A 154 -1.58 0.78 8.76
C GLY A 154 -1.59 0.03 7.45
N VAL A 155 -2.25 -1.13 7.49
CA VAL A 155 -2.43 -1.99 6.31
C VAL A 155 -3.85 -2.55 6.34
N VAL A 156 -4.50 -2.58 5.19
CA VAL A 156 -5.81 -3.23 5.04
C VAL A 156 -5.66 -4.35 4.00
N SER A 157 -5.83 -5.60 4.44
CA SER A 157 -5.85 -6.74 3.51
C SER A 157 -7.26 -6.85 2.93
N MET A 158 -7.36 -6.78 1.61
CA MET A 158 -8.64 -6.67 0.91
C MET A 158 -9.17 -8.03 0.49
N PRO A 159 -10.48 -8.14 0.21
CA PRO A 159 -11.04 -9.38 -0.33
C PRO A 159 -10.44 -9.73 -1.70
N SER A 160 -10.45 -11.03 -2.03
CA SER A 160 -10.02 -11.48 -3.36
C SER A 160 -10.91 -10.88 -4.44
N ASN A 161 -10.33 -10.69 -5.63
CA ASN A 161 -11.05 -10.17 -6.80
C ASN A 161 -11.71 -8.81 -6.57
N ILE A 162 -11.13 -7.99 -5.67
CA ILE A 162 -11.65 -6.65 -5.40
C ILE A 162 -11.39 -5.70 -6.59
N PHE A 163 -10.31 -5.95 -7.34
CA PHE A 163 -10.01 -5.21 -8.57
C PHE A 163 -10.16 -6.14 -9.76
N ALA A 164 -10.96 -5.72 -10.73
CA ALA A 164 -11.37 -6.54 -11.87
C ALA A 164 -10.22 -7.01 -12.77
N THR A 165 -9.08 -6.34 -12.72
CA THR A 165 -7.98 -6.58 -13.66
C THR A 165 -6.93 -7.56 -13.16
N THR A 166 -7.02 -8.03 -11.92
CA THR A 166 -6.02 -8.95 -11.36
C THR A 166 -6.68 -9.96 -10.44
N GLY A 167 -6.27 -11.22 -10.58
CA GLY A 167 -6.65 -12.28 -9.64
C GLY A 167 -5.78 -12.32 -8.40
N THR A 168 -4.76 -11.51 -8.32
CA THR A 168 -3.86 -11.43 -7.18
C THR A 168 -4.58 -10.80 -5.98
N ASN A 169 -4.44 -11.40 -4.81
CA ASN A 169 -4.92 -10.78 -3.57
C ASN A 169 -4.11 -9.52 -3.30
N VAL A 170 -4.80 -8.45 -2.92
CA VAL A 170 -4.17 -7.16 -2.70
C VAL A 170 -4.37 -6.67 -1.28
N SER A 171 -3.43 -5.85 -0.85
CA SER A 171 -3.50 -5.11 0.42
C SER A 171 -3.22 -3.65 0.11
N ILE A 172 -3.77 -2.77 0.96
CA ILE A 172 -3.49 -1.34 0.84
C ILE A 172 -2.54 -0.98 1.98
N LEU A 173 -1.38 -0.46 1.60
CA LEU A 173 -0.37 0.02 2.55
C LEU A 173 -0.57 1.51 2.75
N PHE A 174 -0.75 1.93 4.01
CA PHE A 174 -0.88 3.33 4.36
C PHE A 174 0.40 3.79 5.06
N ILE A 175 1.12 4.68 4.38
CA ILE A 175 2.36 5.28 4.87
C ILE A 175 2.01 6.61 5.52
N ASP A 176 2.57 6.87 6.71
CA ASP A 176 2.42 8.15 7.39
C ASP A 176 3.72 8.44 8.12
N LYS A 177 4.47 9.38 7.59
CA LYS A 177 5.79 9.71 8.16
C LYS A 177 5.71 10.39 9.53
N LYS A 178 4.51 10.80 9.95
CA LYS A 178 4.30 11.41 11.27
C LYS A 178 3.79 10.43 12.32
N ASN A 179 3.35 9.22 11.94
CA ASN A 179 2.74 8.32 12.92
C ASN A 179 3.80 7.62 13.77
N LYS A 180 4.04 8.15 14.95
CA LYS A 180 4.94 7.53 15.93
C LYS A 180 4.19 6.59 16.88
N GLY A 181 2.85 6.58 16.80
CA GLY A 181 1.99 5.71 17.59
C GLY A 181 1.74 4.36 16.93
N ASP A 182 0.71 3.68 17.41
CA ASP A 182 0.39 2.34 16.94
C ASP A 182 -0.03 2.30 15.47
N VAL A 183 0.22 1.16 14.86
CA VAL A 183 -0.11 0.86 13.46
C VAL A 183 -1.37 0.00 13.46
N VAL A 184 -2.33 0.31 12.60
CA VAL A 184 -3.59 -0.44 12.49
C VAL A 184 -3.46 -1.49 11.40
N LEU A 185 -3.71 -2.75 11.74
CA LEU A 185 -3.69 -3.84 10.76
C LEU A 185 -5.09 -4.42 10.68
N ILE A 186 -5.69 -4.37 9.49
CA ILE A 186 -7.07 -4.81 9.27
C ILE A 186 -7.08 -5.97 8.27
N ASP A 187 -7.79 -7.03 8.64
CA ASP A 187 -8.08 -8.14 7.72
C ASP A 187 -9.51 -8.02 7.23
N ALA A 188 -9.69 -7.40 6.07
CA ALA A 188 -10.98 -7.27 5.42
C ALA A 188 -11.20 -8.37 4.37
N SER A 189 -10.34 -9.38 4.33
CA SER A 189 -10.38 -10.39 3.26
C SER A 189 -11.68 -11.21 3.23
N ASN A 190 -12.40 -11.27 4.34
CA ASN A 190 -13.66 -12.02 4.43
C ASN A 190 -14.90 -11.18 4.14
N LEU A 191 -14.72 -9.89 3.90
CA LEU A 191 -15.83 -9.00 3.56
C LEU A 191 -16.19 -9.11 2.08
N GLY A 192 -17.32 -8.54 1.74
CA GLY A 192 -17.76 -8.42 0.36
C GLY A 192 -18.63 -9.55 -0.11
N THR A 193 -19.30 -9.32 -1.23
CA THR A 193 -20.16 -10.27 -1.91
C THR A 193 -19.59 -10.55 -3.29
N LYS A 194 -19.49 -11.82 -3.63
CA LYS A 194 -18.96 -12.22 -4.95
C LYS A 194 -20.07 -12.13 -5.97
N VAL A 195 -19.80 -11.42 -7.06
CA VAL A 195 -20.74 -11.30 -8.18
C VAL A 195 -20.03 -11.73 -9.46
N LYS A 196 -20.81 -12.29 -10.38
CA LYS A 196 -20.29 -12.65 -11.70
C LYS A 196 -20.46 -11.48 -12.65
N GLU A 197 -19.39 -11.13 -13.35
CA GLU A 197 -19.40 -10.11 -14.40
C GLU A 197 -18.85 -10.76 -15.66
N GLY A 198 -19.76 -11.29 -16.49
CA GLY A 198 -19.38 -12.12 -17.64
C GLY A 198 -18.76 -13.44 -17.17
N LYS A 199 -17.55 -13.73 -17.64
CA LYS A 199 -16.79 -14.91 -17.24
C LYS A 199 -15.97 -14.69 -15.98
N ASN A 200 -15.89 -13.45 -15.49
CA ASN A 200 -15.04 -13.08 -14.37
C ASN A 200 -15.84 -12.94 -13.09
N GLN A 201 -15.20 -13.25 -11.98
CA GLN A 201 -15.75 -13.05 -10.65
C GLN A 201 -15.19 -11.76 -10.05
N LYS A 202 -16.06 -10.98 -9.42
CA LYS A 202 -15.69 -9.72 -8.78
C LYS A 202 -16.26 -9.71 -7.37
N THR A 203 -15.52 -9.14 -6.43
CA THR A 203 -16.01 -8.93 -5.06
C THR A 203 -16.42 -7.48 -4.90
N VAL A 204 -17.61 -7.25 -4.36
CA VAL A 204 -18.14 -5.90 -4.13
C VAL A 204 -18.36 -5.69 -2.63
N LEU A 205 -17.79 -4.61 -2.11
CA LEU A 205 -18.03 -4.21 -0.73
C LEU A 205 -19.30 -3.37 -0.64
N SER A 206 -20.12 -3.66 0.37
CA SER A 206 -21.28 -2.81 0.66
C SER A 206 -20.83 -1.49 1.29
N PRO A 207 -21.66 -0.44 1.25
CA PRO A 207 -21.33 0.81 1.96
C PRO A 207 -21.07 0.59 3.45
N GLU A 208 -21.77 -0.34 4.08
CA GLU A 208 -21.60 -0.66 5.50
C GLU A 208 -20.22 -1.32 5.73
N GLU A 209 -19.78 -2.20 4.84
CA GLU A 209 -18.48 -2.84 4.93
C GLU A 209 -17.36 -1.83 4.72
N GLU A 210 -17.52 -0.94 3.75
CA GLU A 210 -16.56 0.15 3.53
C GLU A 210 -16.44 1.04 4.76
N GLN A 211 -17.59 1.38 5.36
CA GLN A 211 -17.65 2.22 6.56
C GLN A 211 -16.97 1.53 7.75
N LYS A 212 -17.15 0.22 7.89
CA LYS A 212 -16.49 -0.56 8.93
C LYS A 212 -14.97 -0.45 8.82
N ILE A 213 -14.44 -0.62 7.61
CA ILE A 213 -13.00 -0.50 7.38
C ILE A 213 -12.51 0.91 7.74
N VAL A 214 -13.19 1.92 7.23
CA VAL A 214 -12.78 3.33 7.43
C VAL A 214 -12.82 3.70 8.91
N GLU A 215 -13.91 3.39 9.60
CA GLU A 215 -14.05 3.73 11.02
C GLU A 215 -13.04 3.01 11.89
N THR A 216 -12.82 1.71 11.63
CA THR A 216 -11.85 0.91 12.38
C THR A 216 -10.44 1.50 12.20
N PHE A 217 -10.12 1.90 10.98
CA PHE A 217 -8.82 2.49 10.67
C PHE A 217 -8.64 3.83 11.37
N ILE A 218 -9.61 4.72 11.24
CA ILE A 218 -9.51 6.09 11.79
C ILE A 218 -9.46 6.05 13.32
N LYS A 219 -10.30 5.22 13.94
CA LYS A 219 -10.39 5.13 15.40
C LYS A 219 -9.29 4.26 16.00
N LYS A 220 -8.51 3.57 15.17
CA LYS A 220 -7.47 2.62 15.62
C LYS A 220 -8.05 1.60 16.58
N GLU A 221 -9.14 0.96 16.18
CA GLU A 221 -9.83 -0.02 17.04
C GLU A 221 -9.27 -1.43 16.83
N ALA A 222 -9.17 -2.17 17.93
CA ALA A 222 -8.92 -3.61 17.88
C ALA A 222 -10.27 -4.32 17.92
N VAL A 223 -10.62 -5.01 16.82
CA VAL A 223 -11.89 -5.71 16.68
C VAL A 223 -11.59 -7.20 16.47
N GLU A 224 -12.20 -8.06 17.28
CA GLU A 224 -11.96 -9.51 17.26
C GLU A 224 -12.03 -10.05 15.84
N ASP A 225 -10.97 -10.78 15.43
CA ASP A 225 -10.83 -11.45 14.14
C ASP A 225 -10.90 -10.49 12.93
N PHE A 226 -10.79 -9.19 13.15
CA PHE A 226 -10.86 -8.20 12.09
C PHE A 226 -9.67 -7.23 12.10
N SER A 227 -9.32 -6.71 13.26
CA SER A 227 -8.25 -5.70 13.32
C SER A 227 -7.45 -5.81 14.61
N VAL A 228 -6.20 -5.35 14.52
CA VAL A 228 -5.34 -5.18 15.69
C VAL A 228 -4.64 -3.83 15.58
N THR A 229 -4.22 -3.31 16.73
CA THR A 229 -3.27 -2.21 16.78
C THR A 229 -1.93 -2.77 17.29
N ALA A 230 -0.86 -2.47 16.61
CA ALA A 230 0.45 -2.99 16.94
C ALA A 230 1.44 -1.85 17.07
N SER A 231 2.28 -1.90 18.10
CA SER A 231 3.39 -0.96 18.21
C SER A 231 4.48 -1.35 17.20
N TYR A 232 5.36 -0.41 16.88
CA TYR A 232 6.50 -0.72 16.03
C TYR A 232 7.37 -1.81 16.63
N GLU A 233 7.51 -1.85 17.95
CA GLU A 233 8.28 -2.90 18.62
C GLU A 233 7.64 -4.28 18.44
N GLU A 234 6.32 -4.37 18.56
CA GLU A 234 5.59 -5.62 18.32
C GLU A 234 5.78 -6.09 16.87
N ILE A 235 5.78 -5.16 15.91
CA ILE A 235 5.96 -5.51 14.50
C ILE A 235 7.37 -6.08 14.28
N LYS A 236 8.39 -5.48 14.90
CA LYS A 236 9.76 -6.01 14.84
C LYS A 236 9.82 -7.43 15.39
N GLU A 237 9.15 -7.69 16.51
CA GLU A 237 9.12 -9.01 17.15
C GLU A 237 8.44 -10.06 16.27
N LYS A 238 7.52 -9.64 15.41
CA LYS A 238 6.85 -10.51 14.44
C LYS A 238 7.56 -10.53 13.08
N ASN A 239 8.85 -10.27 13.07
CA ASN A 239 9.69 -10.29 11.86
C ASN A 239 9.15 -9.35 10.78
N TYR A 240 8.66 -8.19 11.23
CA TYR A 240 8.16 -7.12 10.34
C TYR A 240 6.94 -7.53 9.51
N SER A 241 6.22 -8.57 9.91
CA SER A 241 4.96 -8.93 9.24
C SER A 241 3.91 -7.86 9.49
N LEU A 242 3.15 -7.53 8.43
CA LEU A 242 2.06 -6.57 8.51
C LEU A 242 0.70 -7.23 8.29
N SER A 243 0.65 -8.55 8.46
CA SER A 243 -0.59 -9.32 8.36
C SER A 243 -1.30 -9.33 9.72
N ALA A 244 -2.53 -8.82 9.77
CA ALA A 244 -3.31 -8.77 11.01
C ALA A 244 -3.42 -10.16 11.67
N GLY A 245 -3.54 -11.20 10.85
CA GLY A 245 -3.72 -12.57 11.35
C GLY A 245 -2.59 -13.07 12.24
N GLN A 246 -1.41 -12.49 12.12
CA GLN A 246 -0.26 -12.89 12.95
C GLN A 246 -0.27 -12.22 14.32
N TYR A 247 -1.20 -11.31 14.55
CA TYR A 247 -1.33 -10.57 15.81
C TYR A 247 -2.62 -10.93 16.57
N PHE A 248 -3.50 -11.71 15.98
CA PHE A 248 -4.70 -12.16 16.66
C PHE A 248 -4.30 -13.14 17.74
N UNK A 249 -4.00 -12.73 18.85
CA UNK A 249 -3.69 -13.41 19.62
C UNK A 249 -4.63 -14.10 20.02
N HIS A 250 -4.61 -15.20 19.85
CA HIS A 250 -5.33 -16.12 20.67
C HIS A 250 -4.94 -15.83 22.10
N GLN A 251 -5.72 -15.07 22.75
CA GLN A 251 -5.68 -15.08 24.19
C GLN A 251 -5.94 -16.52 24.60
N ILE A 252 -4.82 -17.21 24.89
CA ILE A 252 -4.93 -18.39 25.69
C ILE A 252 -5.33 -17.84 27.05
N ASP A 253 -6.60 -17.91 27.37
CA ASP A 253 -7.05 -17.73 28.72
C ASP A 253 -6.40 -18.89 29.50
N TYR A 254 -5.29 -18.63 30.11
CA TYR A 254 -4.80 -19.49 31.16
C TYR A 254 -5.84 -19.40 32.25
N VAL A 255 -6.76 -20.34 32.22
CA VAL A 255 -7.60 -20.58 33.39
C VAL A 255 -6.64 -21.12 34.41
N ASP A 256 -6.36 -20.34 35.42
CA ASP A 256 -5.60 -20.79 36.58
C ASP A 256 -6.47 -21.81 37.28
N ILE A 257 -6.46 -23.03 36.76
CA ILE A 257 -7.12 -24.15 37.42
C ILE A 257 -6.10 -24.66 38.45
N THR A 258 -6.46 -24.58 39.70
CA THR A 258 -5.63 -25.17 40.75
C THR A 258 -5.60 -26.67 40.57
N ALA A 259 -4.53 -27.32 41.11
CA ALA A 259 -4.40 -28.76 40.99
C ALA A 259 -5.62 -29.50 41.55
N GLU A 260 -6.24 -28.94 42.60
CA GLU A 260 -7.45 -29.50 43.22
C GLU A 260 -8.66 -29.46 42.28
N GLU A 261 -8.79 -28.41 41.50
CA GLU A 261 -9.89 -28.26 40.54
C GLU A 261 -9.68 -29.18 39.32
N PHE A 262 -8.43 -29.49 38.99
CA PHE A 262 -8.13 -30.41 37.90
C PHE A 262 -8.46 -31.85 38.24
N GLU A 263 -8.27 -32.26 39.53
CA GLU A 263 -8.56 -33.61 39.98
C GLU A 263 -10.07 -33.85 40.20
N ALA A 264 -10.88 -32.79 40.25
CA ALA A 264 -12.32 -32.91 40.53
C ALA A 264 -13.17 -33.09 39.24
N LYS A 265 -12.56 -33.15 38.04
CA LYS A 265 -13.22 -33.43 36.77
C LYS A 265 -12.80 -34.80 36.23
#